data_caa7aeff56ab949094de3c9eaa8cfa33
#
_entry.id   caa7aeff56ab949094de3c9eaa8cfa33
#
_cell.length_a   1.000
_cell.length_b   1.000
_cell.length_c   1.000
_cell.angle_alpha   90.00
_cell.angle_beta   90.00
_cell.angle_gamma   90.00
#
_symmetry.space_group_name_H-M   'P 1'
#
loop_
_entity.id
_entity.type
_entity.pdbx_description
1 polymer ?
#
loop_
_entity_poly.entity_id
_entity_poly.type
_entity_poly.pdbx_seq_one_letter_code
_entity_poly.pdbx_strand_id
1 'polypeptide(L)'
;MQSHAQNPAETYFSIFGLPSKLTIDIALLEREFYKLSRQLHPDLYARRSAEEQAWSLRRSSLLNDAYRTLKDPVARTAYLLKLEGVRIEDENAETRDPKAKQNRVPADLLEEVFELNMQLEEMRANLKMGEDDPALRSDLERAQAQFKEMMAAVDEDLRRAWAAWDTALDANDVAAKEKQKEIMVGLLDRRSYLRNLLREVGAVLSPEAAGLAKVNL
;
A
#
# COMPACT_ATOMS: atom_id res chain seq x y z
N MET A 1 -44.16 2.08 -15.40
CA MET A 1 -43.36 1.98 -14.18
C MET A 1 -42.14 1.12 -14.49
N GLN A 2 -41.01 1.73 -14.91
CA GLN A 2 -39.76 1.00 -15.17
C GLN A 2 -39.03 0.89 -13.84
N SER A 3 -38.89 -0.33 -13.38
CA SER A 3 -38.10 -0.71 -12.23
C SER A 3 -36.67 -0.22 -12.44
N HIS A 4 -36.18 0.68 -11.58
CA HIS A 4 -34.78 1.05 -11.49
C HIS A 4 -34.03 -0.20 -10.96
N ALA A 5 -33.56 -1.05 -11.87
CA ALA A 5 -32.56 -2.05 -11.55
C ALA A 5 -31.35 -1.27 -10.99
N GLN A 6 -31.04 -1.48 -9.71
CA GLN A 6 -29.84 -0.96 -9.08
C GLN A 6 -28.65 -1.43 -9.93
N ASN A 7 -28.04 -0.50 -10.64
CA ASN A 7 -26.80 -0.74 -11.35
C ASN A 7 -25.80 -1.23 -10.29
N PRO A 8 -25.18 -2.40 -10.41
CA PRO A 8 -24.17 -2.85 -9.46
C PRO A 8 -23.14 -1.73 -9.35
N ALA A 9 -22.82 -1.31 -8.11
CA ALA A 9 -21.96 -0.16 -7.87
C ALA A 9 -20.70 -0.30 -8.73
N GLU A 10 -20.40 0.72 -9.56
CA GLU A 10 -19.26 0.69 -10.47
C GLU A 10 -17.97 0.55 -9.65
N THR A 11 -17.25 -0.54 -9.87
CA THR A 11 -15.97 -0.81 -9.20
C THR A 11 -14.81 -0.54 -10.14
N TYR A 12 -13.62 -0.34 -9.59
CA TYR A 12 -12.40 -0.18 -10.41
C TYR A 12 -12.17 -1.39 -11.33
N PHE A 13 -12.50 -2.59 -10.88
CA PHE A 13 -12.44 -3.79 -11.72
C PHE A 13 -13.41 -3.71 -12.90
N SER A 14 -14.65 -3.31 -12.65
CA SER A 14 -15.68 -3.24 -13.70
C SER A 14 -15.40 -2.16 -14.75
N ILE A 15 -14.70 -1.07 -14.40
CA ILE A 15 -14.25 -0.04 -15.35
C ILE A 15 -13.39 -0.64 -16.47
N PHE A 16 -12.55 -1.63 -16.12
CA PHE A 16 -11.66 -2.31 -17.08
C PHE A 16 -12.22 -3.65 -17.56
N GLY A 17 -13.45 -4.00 -17.23
CA GLY A 17 -14.05 -5.29 -17.57
C GLY A 17 -13.34 -6.49 -16.93
N LEU A 18 -12.67 -6.27 -15.79
CA LEU A 18 -11.94 -7.29 -15.06
C LEU A 18 -12.82 -7.92 -13.97
N PRO A 19 -12.64 -9.22 -13.69
CA PRO A 19 -13.22 -9.83 -12.49
C PRO A 19 -12.53 -9.24 -11.23
N SER A 20 -13.22 -9.31 -10.07
CA SER A 20 -12.66 -8.86 -8.78
C SER A 20 -11.63 -9.85 -8.24
N LYS A 21 -10.59 -10.12 -9.03
CA LYS A 21 -9.44 -10.97 -8.71
C LYS A 21 -8.22 -10.17 -8.31
N LEU A 22 -7.38 -10.77 -7.48
CA LEU A 22 -6.13 -10.16 -7.05
C LEU A 22 -4.95 -10.49 -7.98
N THR A 23 -5.01 -11.62 -8.66
CA THR A 23 -4.08 -11.95 -9.74
C THR A 23 -4.65 -11.47 -11.07
N ILE A 24 -4.16 -10.32 -11.56
CA ILE A 24 -4.62 -9.72 -12.81
C ILE A 24 -3.49 -9.65 -13.84
N ASP A 25 -3.88 -9.69 -15.12
CA ASP A 25 -2.96 -9.41 -16.23
C ASP A 25 -2.71 -7.90 -16.33
N ILE A 26 -1.53 -7.47 -15.92
CA ILE A 26 -1.13 -6.06 -15.94
C ILE A 26 -1.05 -5.52 -17.37
N ALA A 27 -0.63 -6.33 -18.35
CA ALA A 27 -0.57 -5.90 -19.74
C ALA A 27 -1.98 -5.66 -20.31
N LEU A 28 -2.94 -6.50 -19.93
CA LEU A 28 -4.35 -6.30 -20.26
C LEU A 28 -4.90 -5.02 -19.61
N LEU A 29 -4.63 -4.80 -18.32
CA LEU A 29 -5.04 -3.59 -17.61
C LEU A 29 -4.49 -2.32 -18.30
N GLU A 30 -3.21 -2.31 -18.67
CA GLU A 30 -2.56 -1.19 -19.34
C GLU A 30 -3.17 -0.93 -20.72
N ARG A 31 -3.41 -1.96 -21.49
CA ARG A 31 -4.05 -1.84 -22.80
C ARG A 31 -5.44 -1.22 -22.71
N GLU A 32 -6.28 -1.70 -21.80
CA GLU A 32 -7.63 -1.16 -21.61
C GLU A 32 -7.58 0.27 -21.04
N PHE A 33 -6.64 0.57 -20.16
CA PHE A 33 -6.42 1.93 -19.67
C PHE A 33 -6.12 2.90 -20.82
N TYR A 34 -5.16 2.59 -21.70
CA TYR A 34 -4.83 3.47 -22.83
C TYR A 34 -5.99 3.63 -23.83
N LYS A 35 -6.75 2.56 -24.05
CA LYS A 35 -7.93 2.60 -24.92
C LYS A 35 -9.01 3.55 -24.34
N LEU A 36 -9.37 3.39 -23.07
CA LEU A 36 -10.36 4.21 -22.39
C LEU A 36 -9.87 5.67 -22.20
N SER A 37 -8.59 5.88 -21.89
CA SER A 37 -8.00 7.20 -21.73
C SER A 37 -8.12 8.03 -23.03
N ARG A 38 -7.90 7.41 -24.20
CA ARG A 38 -8.09 8.08 -25.48
C ARG A 38 -9.55 8.48 -25.73
N GLN A 39 -10.50 7.65 -25.30
CA GLN A 39 -11.92 7.92 -25.50
C GLN A 39 -12.48 8.99 -24.57
N LEU A 40 -11.91 9.09 -23.35
CA LEU A 40 -12.37 9.97 -22.28
C LEU A 40 -11.55 11.26 -22.19
N HIS A 41 -10.55 11.46 -23.06
CA HIS A 41 -9.62 12.58 -22.94
C HIS A 41 -10.34 13.92 -23.00
N PRO A 42 -10.09 14.84 -22.06
CA PRO A 42 -10.79 16.14 -22.00
C PRO A 42 -10.70 16.95 -23.28
N ASP A 43 -9.59 16.84 -24.04
CA ASP A 43 -9.42 17.56 -25.31
C ASP A 43 -10.47 17.19 -26.34
N LEU A 44 -11.00 15.96 -26.32
CA LEU A 44 -12.09 15.54 -27.23
C LEU A 44 -13.40 16.25 -26.91
N TYR A 45 -13.53 16.77 -25.69
CA TYR A 45 -14.71 17.45 -25.19
C TYR A 45 -14.55 18.97 -25.10
N ALA A 46 -13.37 19.52 -25.50
CA ALA A 46 -13.07 20.95 -25.40
C ALA A 46 -14.07 21.87 -26.10
N ARG A 47 -14.78 21.37 -27.14
CA ARG A 47 -15.80 22.11 -27.89
C ARG A 47 -17.22 21.63 -27.57
N ARG A 48 -17.40 20.82 -26.55
CA ARG A 48 -18.69 20.31 -26.09
C ARG A 48 -19.30 21.21 -25.02
N SER A 49 -20.49 20.87 -24.54
CA SER A 49 -21.15 21.60 -23.45
C SER A 49 -20.29 21.53 -22.16
N ALA A 50 -20.48 22.51 -21.27
CA ALA A 50 -19.82 22.54 -19.96
C ALA A 50 -20.09 21.26 -19.13
N GLU A 51 -21.27 20.68 -19.27
CA GLU A 51 -21.66 19.44 -18.62
C GLU A 51 -20.85 18.24 -19.15
N GLU A 52 -20.72 18.12 -20.48
CA GLU A 52 -19.92 17.07 -21.12
C GLU A 52 -18.42 17.20 -20.80
N GLN A 53 -17.91 18.44 -20.73
CA GLN A 53 -16.52 18.69 -20.31
C GLN A 53 -16.30 18.25 -18.86
N ALA A 54 -17.20 18.63 -17.94
CA ALA A 54 -17.14 18.24 -16.55
C ALA A 54 -17.27 16.70 -16.38
N TRP A 55 -18.11 16.06 -17.18
CA TRP A 55 -18.24 14.60 -17.19
C TRP A 55 -16.94 13.93 -17.64
N SER A 56 -16.35 14.37 -18.78
CA SER A 56 -15.09 13.83 -19.28
C SER A 56 -13.98 13.95 -18.23
N LEU A 57 -13.87 15.11 -17.57
CA LEU A 57 -12.87 15.34 -16.54
C LEU A 57 -13.04 14.37 -15.35
N ARG A 58 -14.27 14.22 -14.84
CA ARG A 58 -14.57 13.27 -13.76
C ARG A 58 -14.26 11.82 -14.14
N ARG A 59 -14.64 11.41 -15.38
CA ARG A 59 -14.38 10.05 -15.87
C ARG A 59 -12.91 9.77 -16.07
N SER A 60 -12.15 10.74 -16.59
CA SER A 60 -10.70 10.62 -16.73
C SER A 60 -9.99 10.53 -15.38
N SER A 61 -10.40 11.31 -14.38
CA SER A 61 -9.87 11.22 -13.02
C SER A 61 -10.15 9.84 -12.42
N LEU A 62 -11.40 9.37 -12.48
CA LEU A 62 -11.79 8.06 -11.98
C LEU A 62 -11.01 6.91 -12.66
N LEU A 63 -10.82 7.02 -13.99
CA LEU A 63 -10.02 6.04 -14.75
C LEU A 63 -8.57 5.99 -14.28
N ASN A 64 -7.95 7.15 -14.03
CA ASN A 64 -6.59 7.25 -13.53
C ASN A 64 -6.45 6.67 -12.11
N ASP A 65 -7.41 6.95 -11.23
CA ASP A 65 -7.43 6.42 -9.86
C ASP A 65 -7.61 4.89 -9.87
N ALA A 66 -8.53 4.39 -10.69
CA ALA A 66 -8.76 2.96 -10.87
C ALA A 66 -7.50 2.26 -11.39
N TYR A 67 -6.84 2.82 -12.41
CA TYR A 67 -5.62 2.26 -12.97
C TYR A 67 -4.49 2.21 -11.94
N ARG A 68 -4.21 3.32 -11.23
CA ARG A 68 -3.16 3.36 -10.19
C ARG A 68 -3.42 2.34 -9.10
N THR A 69 -4.67 2.26 -8.62
CA THR A 69 -5.05 1.33 -7.57
C THR A 69 -4.91 -0.12 -8.01
N LEU A 70 -5.40 -0.47 -9.21
CA LEU A 70 -5.33 -1.85 -9.68
C LEU A 70 -3.95 -2.27 -10.14
N LYS A 71 -3.10 -1.35 -10.60
CA LYS A 71 -1.72 -1.64 -11.00
C LYS A 71 -0.85 -2.01 -9.80
N ASP A 72 -1.01 -1.33 -8.67
CA ASP A 72 -0.30 -1.63 -7.44
C ASP A 72 -0.96 -2.82 -6.71
N PRO A 73 -0.25 -3.93 -6.49
CA PRO A 73 -0.85 -5.12 -5.90
C PRO A 73 -1.30 -4.92 -4.45
N VAL A 74 -0.61 -4.08 -3.67
CA VAL A 74 -0.97 -3.78 -2.28
C VAL A 74 -2.20 -2.87 -2.24
N ALA A 75 -2.22 -1.80 -3.05
CA ALA A 75 -3.37 -0.91 -3.16
C ALA A 75 -4.60 -1.66 -3.70
N ARG A 76 -4.41 -2.59 -4.66
CA ARG A 76 -5.47 -3.46 -5.18
C ARG A 76 -6.05 -4.35 -4.10
N THR A 77 -5.20 -4.94 -3.25
CA THR A 77 -5.64 -5.77 -2.13
C THR A 77 -6.44 -4.95 -1.12
N ALA A 78 -5.95 -3.78 -0.72
CA ALA A 78 -6.65 -2.88 0.18
C ALA A 78 -8.01 -2.44 -0.40
N TYR A 79 -8.04 -2.13 -1.69
CA TYR A 79 -9.27 -1.76 -2.38
C TYR A 79 -10.29 -2.91 -2.42
N LEU A 80 -9.85 -4.14 -2.74
CA LEU A 80 -10.72 -5.32 -2.72
C LEU A 80 -11.29 -5.56 -1.32
N LEU A 81 -10.47 -5.53 -0.28
CA LEU A 81 -10.91 -5.71 1.10
C LEU A 81 -11.95 -4.65 1.50
N LYS A 82 -11.78 -3.40 1.05
CA LYS A 82 -12.77 -2.34 1.24
C LYS A 82 -14.09 -2.64 0.54
N LEU A 83 -14.07 -3.18 -0.68
CA LEU A 83 -15.27 -3.63 -1.39
C LEU A 83 -16.00 -4.77 -0.66
N GLU A 84 -15.25 -5.66 -0.01
CA GLU A 84 -15.75 -6.75 0.82
C GLU A 84 -16.17 -6.32 2.24
N GLY A 85 -16.23 -5.00 2.49
CA GLY A 85 -16.72 -4.42 3.75
C GLY A 85 -15.70 -4.38 4.87
N VAL A 86 -14.43 -4.73 4.62
CA VAL A 86 -13.35 -4.63 5.61
C VAL A 86 -12.94 -3.17 5.77
N ARG A 87 -12.92 -2.67 7.00
CA ARG A 87 -12.35 -1.36 7.31
C ARG A 87 -10.84 -1.51 7.40
N ILE A 88 -10.14 -1.02 6.38
CA ILE A 88 -8.69 -0.85 6.42
C ILE A 88 -8.46 0.60 6.80
N GLU A 89 -7.68 0.84 7.85
CA GLU A 89 -7.25 2.19 8.18
C GLU A 89 -6.35 2.67 7.05
N ASP A 90 -6.77 3.73 6.36
CA ASP A 90 -5.98 4.35 5.29
C ASP A 90 -4.64 4.77 5.88
N GLU A 91 -3.55 4.25 5.33
CA GLU A 91 -2.17 4.61 5.72
C GLU A 91 -1.89 6.11 5.59
N ASN A 92 -2.68 6.81 4.78
CA ASN A 92 -2.64 8.25 4.56
C ASN A 92 -3.66 9.03 5.41
N ALA A 93 -4.54 8.35 6.15
CA ALA A 93 -5.34 9.04 7.14
C ALA A 93 -4.36 9.54 8.22
N GLU A 94 -4.15 10.83 8.26
CA GLU A 94 -3.54 11.54 9.39
C GLU A 94 -4.44 11.32 10.62
N THR A 95 -4.48 10.11 11.13
CA THR A 95 -5.03 9.83 12.45
C THR A 95 -4.10 10.51 13.43
N ARG A 96 -4.54 11.65 13.93
CA ARG A 96 -3.85 12.55 14.87
C ARG A 96 -3.56 11.90 16.24
N ASP A 97 -3.78 10.61 16.41
CA ASP A 97 -3.44 9.92 17.65
C ASP A 97 -2.17 9.06 17.45
N PRO A 98 -0.99 9.58 17.89
CA PRO A 98 0.26 8.82 17.85
C PRO A 98 0.20 7.53 18.68
N LYS A 99 -0.69 7.47 19.70
CA LYS A 99 -0.84 6.29 20.58
C LYS A 99 -1.57 5.13 19.91
N ALA A 100 -2.47 5.42 18.97
CA ALA A 100 -3.16 4.36 18.20
C ALA A 100 -2.20 3.57 17.28
N LYS A 101 -1.12 4.21 16.80
CA LYS A 101 -0.07 3.57 15.98
C LYS A 101 0.90 2.71 16.79
N GLN A 102 1.16 3.06 18.05
CA GLN A 102 2.10 2.32 18.90
C GLN A 102 1.58 0.97 19.41
N ASN A 103 0.27 0.74 19.42
CA ASN A 103 -0.33 -0.47 20.01
C ASN A 103 -0.41 -1.68 19.08
N ARG A 104 0.25 -1.66 17.91
CA ARG A 104 0.15 -2.75 16.92
C ARG A 104 1.50 -3.35 16.53
N VAL A 105 2.47 -3.33 17.46
CA VAL A 105 3.70 -4.12 17.23
C VAL A 105 3.30 -5.58 17.16
N PRO A 106 3.58 -6.31 16.08
CA PRO A 106 3.38 -7.75 16.05
C PRO A 106 4.13 -8.38 17.23
N ALA A 107 3.45 -9.28 17.96
CA ALA A 107 3.98 -9.83 19.22
C ALA A 107 5.34 -10.53 19.01
N ASP A 108 5.55 -11.08 17.85
CA ASP A 108 6.78 -11.75 17.44
C ASP A 108 7.92 -10.79 17.02
N LEU A 109 7.68 -9.48 16.98
CA LEU A 109 8.68 -8.44 16.66
C LEU A 109 8.98 -7.51 17.84
N LEU A 110 8.42 -7.79 19.03
CA LEU A 110 8.54 -6.87 20.17
C LEU A 110 9.99 -6.68 20.62
N GLU A 111 10.77 -7.74 20.68
CA GLU A 111 12.15 -7.71 21.13
C GLU A 111 13.04 -6.96 20.13
N GLU A 112 12.98 -7.33 18.85
CA GLU A 112 13.74 -6.69 17.77
C GLU A 112 13.40 -5.22 17.62
N VAL A 113 12.12 -4.85 17.80
CA VAL A 113 11.68 -3.47 17.72
C VAL A 113 12.16 -2.66 18.93
N PHE A 114 12.16 -3.24 20.12
CA PHE A 114 12.68 -2.57 21.30
C PHE A 114 14.18 -2.29 21.16
N GLU A 115 14.96 -3.29 20.75
CA GLU A 115 16.40 -3.16 20.51
C GLU A 115 16.67 -2.10 19.42
N LEU A 116 15.95 -2.19 18.30
CA LEU A 116 16.08 -1.21 17.22
C LEU A 116 15.80 0.22 17.70
N ASN A 117 14.76 0.45 18.48
CA ASN A 117 14.42 1.78 18.97
C ASN A 117 15.54 2.35 19.87
N MET A 118 16.16 1.53 20.72
CA MET A 118 17.30 1.94 21.52
C MET A 118 18.48 2.33 20.63
N GLN A 119 18.84 1.52 19.64
CA GLN A 119 19.91 1.79 18.69
C GLN A 119 19.64 3.06 17.87
N LEU A 120 18.40 3.29 17.45
CA LEU A 120 18.02 4.51 16.72
C LEU A 120 18.15 5.77 17.58
N GLU A 121 17.75 5.72 18.84
CA GLU A 121 17.90 6.87 19.75
C GLU A 121 19.38 7.16 20.04
N GLU A 122 20.20 6.15 20.25
CA GLU A 122 21.65 6.28 20.45
C GLU A 122 22.31 6.88 19.19
N MET A 123 22.02 6.37 18.01
CA MET A 123 22.56 6.92 16.76
C MET A 123 22.12 8.38 16.55
N ARG A 124 20.86 8.71 16.84
CA ARG A 124 20.39 10.11 16.77
C ARG A 124 21.11 11.04 17.75
N ALA A 125 21.45 10.53 18.95
CA ALA A 125 22.22 11.29 19.93
C ALA A 125 23.66 11.52 19.45
N ASN A 126 24.34 10.49 18.96
CA ASN A 126 25.70 10.57 18.43
C ASN A 126 25.79 11.54 17.25
N LEU A 127 24.83 11.47 16.30
CA LEU A 127 24.76 12.39 15.16
C LEU A 127 24.59 13.86 15.61
N LYS A 128 23.82 14.14 16.66
CA LYS A 128 23.69 15.50 17.21
C LYS A 128 24.97 16.02 17.84
N MET A 129 25.82 15.15 18.38
CA MET A 129 27.11 15.50 18.96
C MET A 129 28.25 15.54 17.92
N GLY A 130 27.94 15.22 16.65
CA GLY A 130 28.93 15.14 15.59
C GLY A 130 29.80 13.89 15.66
N GLU A 131 29.39 12.90 16.42
CA GLU A 131 30.07 11.62 16.58
C GLU A 131 29.55 10.61 15.58
N ASP A 132 30.43 9.79 15.00
CA ASP A 132 30.10 8.63 14.17
C ASP A 132 30.51 7.36 14.90
N ASP A 133 29.55 6.44 15.07
CA ASP A 133 29.79 5.14 15.66
C ASP A 133 29.65 4.05 14.56
N PRO A 134 30.77 3.57 14.02
CA PRO A 134 30.74 2.55 12.96
C PRO A 134 30.16 1.22 13.41
N ALA A 135 30.26 0.85 14.69
CA ALA A 135 29.72 -0.39 15.21
C ALA A 135 28.20 -0.33 15.24
N LEU A 136 27.66 0.75 15.82
CA LEU A 136 26.22 0.99 15.87
C LEU A 136 25.61 1.14 14.47
N ARG A 137 26.34 1.77 13.54
CA ARG A 137 25.93 1.85 12.13
C ARG A 137 25.82 0.45 11.50
N SER A 138 26.81 -0.42 11.72
CA SER A 138 26.80 -1.80 11.24
C SER A 138 25.64 -2.61 11.82
N ASP A 139 25.28 -2.38 13.09
CA ASP A 139 24.15 -3.04 13.73
C ASP A 139 22.82 -2.62 13.11
N LEU A 140 22.64 -1.31 12.86
CA LEU A 140 21.46 -0.77 12.17
C LEU A 140 21.35 -1.26 10.71
N GLU A 141 22.47 -1.41 10.00
CA GLU A 141 22.50 -1.97 8.65
C GLU A 141 22.08 -3.45 8.65
N ARG A 142 22.51 -4.24 9.65
CA ARG A 142 22.06 -5.62 9.84
C ARG A 142 20.56 -5.69 10.14
N ALA A 143 20.06 -4.87 11.04
CA ALA A 143 18.63 -4.79 11.33
C ALA A 143 17.82 -4.41 10.08
N GLN A 144 18.32 -3.45 9.28
CA GLN A 144 17.67 -3.08 8.01
C GLN A 144 17.60 -4.26 7.04
N ALA A 145 18.69 -5.04 6.91
CA ALA A 145 18.72 -6.23 6.05
C ALA A 145 17.70 -7.27 6.52
N GLN A 146 17.64 -7.54 7.83
CA GLN A 146 16.67 -8.47 8.42
C GLN A 146 15.22 -8.04 8.16
N PHE A 147 14.88 -6.75 8.35
CA PHE A 147 13.54 -6.26 8.06
C PHE A 147 13.21 -6.28 6.56
N LYS A 148 14.18 -6.13 5.66
CA LYS A 148 13.97 -6.32 4.22
C LYS A 148 13.65 -7.79 3.88
N GLU A 149 14.30 -8.74 4.51
CA GLU A 149 14.00 -10.17 4.35
C GLU A 149 12.59 -10.50 4.87
N MET A 150 12.23 -9.99 6.04
CA MET A 150 10.87 -10.13 6.57
C MET A 150 9.81 -9.52 5.65
N MET A 151 10.10 -8.36 5.05
CA MET A 151 9.21 -7.71 4.08
C MET A 151 9.02 -8.59 2.84
N ALA A 152 10.09 -9.18 2.32
CA ALA A 152 10.03 -10.09 1.18
C ALA A 152 9.19 -11.35 1.49
N ALA A 153 9.29 -11.88 2.70
CA ALA A 153 8.46 -12.99 3.15
C ALA A 153 6.99 -12.61 3.22
N VAL A 154 6.65 -11.43 3.75
CA VAL A 154 5.27 -10.92 3.78
C VAL A 154 4.73 -10.73 2.37
N ASP A 155 5.53 -10.21 1.44
CA ASP A 155 5.12 -10.02 0.04
C ASP A 155 4.87 -11.39 -0.66
N GLU A 156 5.59 -12.44 -0.29
CA GLU A 156 5.35 -13.81 -0.78
C GLU A 156 4.07 -14.41 -0.18
N ASP A 157 3.85 -14.20 1.12
CA ASP A 157 2.61 -14.63 1.79
C ASP A 157 1.38 -13.95 1.19
N LEU A 158 1.48 -12.66 0.86
CA LEU A 158 0.43 -11.93 0.15
C LEU A 158 0.14 -12.57 -1.22
N ARG A 159 1.17 -12.92 -2.01
CA ARG A 159 0.95 -13.59 -3.31
C ARG A 159 0.22 -14.93 -3.15
N ARG A 160 0.57 -15.71 -2.12
CA ARG A 160 -0.15 -16.95 -1.80
C ARG A 160 -1.60 -16.69 -1.41
N ALA A 161 -1.85 -15.67 -0.60
CA ALA A 161 -3.20 -15.29 -0.19
C ALA A 161 -4.04 -14.81 -1.40
N TRP A 162 -3.45 -14.08 -2.35
CA TRP A 162 -4.14 -13.67 -3.58
C TRP A 162 -4.56 -14.85 -4.44
N ALA A 163 -3.67 -15.82 -4.64
CA ALA A 163 -4.01 -17.03 -5.41
C ALA A 163 -5.10 -17.84 -4.73
N ALA A 164 -5.05 -17.96 -3.39
CA ALA A 164 -6.07 -18.65 -2.62
C ALA A 164 -7.43 -17.92 -2.65
N TRP A 165 -7.42 -16.56 -2.58
CA TRP A 165 -8.62 -15.75 -2.77
C TRP A 165 -9.25 -15.97 -4.14
N ASP A 166 -8.47 -15.90 -5.20
CA ASP A 166 -8.94 -16.06 -6.57
C ASP A 166 -9.55 -17.46 -6.79
N THR A 167 -8.94 -18.50 -6.18
CA THR A 167 -9.48 -19.86 -6.20
C THR A 167 -10.80 -19.96 -5.45
N ALA A 168 -10.89 -19.36 -4.27
CA ALA A 168 -12.11 -19.33 -3.47
C ALA A 168 -13.24 -18.56 -4.17
N LEU A 169 -12.90 -17.49 -4.88
CA LEU A 169 -13.83 -16.70 -5.68
C LEU A 169 -14.42 -17.55 -6.83
N ASP A 170 -13.55 -18.25 -7.57
CA ASP A 170 -13.98 -19.11 -8.69
C ASP A 170 -14.84 -20.30 -8.22
N ALA A 171 -14.53 -20.84 -7.03
CA ALA A 171 -15.30 -21.92 -6.40
C ALA A 171 -16.58 -21.43 -5.70
N ASN A 172 -16.78 -20.11 -5.60
CA ASN A 172 -17.85 -19.49 -4.83
C ASN A 172 -17.86 -19.93 -3.34
N ASP A 173 -16.66 -20.21 -2.78
CA ASP A 173 -16.46 -20.64 -1.40
C ASP A 173 -16.39 -19.44 -0.46
N VAL A 174 -17.51 -19.17 0.21
CA VAL A 174 -17.64 -18.03 1.14
C VAL A 174 -16.72 -18.17 2.34
N ALA A 175 -16.59 -19.39 2.91
CA ALA A 175 -15.77 -19.60 4.09
C ALA A 175 -14.27 -19.41 3.79
N ALA A 176 -13.81 -19.92 2.66
CA ALA A 176 -12.44 -19.71 2.21
C ALA A 176 -12.16 -18.22 1.92
N LYS A 177 -13.11 -17.50 1.31
CA LYS A 177 -12.98 -16.04 1.09
C LYS A 177 -12.83 -15.28 2.41
N GLU A 178 -13.68 -15.54 3.41
CA GLU A 178 -13.59 -14.89 4.72
C GLU A 178 -12.21 -15.13 5.37
N LYS A 179 -11.74 -16.38 5.35
CA LYS A 179 -10.41 -16.71 5.85
C LYS A 179 -9.29 -15.93 5.15
N GLN A 180 -9.36 -15.80 3.81
CA GLN A 180 -8.34 -15.05 3.08
C GLN A 180 -8.40 -13.54 3.38
N LYS A 181 -9.58 -12.97 3.62
CA LYS A 181 -9.69 -11.57 4.07
C LYS A 181 -8.94 -11.33 5.36
N GLU A 182 -9.14 -12.18 6.38
CA GLU A 182 -8.44 -12.07 7.66
C GLU A 182 -6.91 -12.18 7.48
N ILE A 183 -6.44 -13.15 6.69
CA ILE A 183 -5.03 -13.33 6.40
C ILE A 183 -4.44 -12.07 5.71
N MET A 184 -5.12 -11.55 4.69
CA MET A 184 -4.65 -10.38 3.95
C MET A 184 -4.61 -9.11 4.81
N VAL A 185 -5.58 -8.91 5.70
CA VAL A 185 -5.55 -7.79 6.67
C VAL A 185 -4.31 -7.87 7.54
N GLY A 186 -4.06 -9.01 8.18
CA GLY A 186 -2.89 -9.19 9.03
C GLY A 186 -1.56 -8.99 8.28
N LEU A 187 -1.48 -9.46 7.03
CA LEU A 187 -0.30 -9.28 6.20
C LEU A 187 -0.10 -7.81 5.78
N LEU A 188 -1.16 -7.07 5.46
CA LEU A 188 -1.08 -5.65 5.15
C LEU A 188 -0.65 -4.82 6.38
N ASP A 189 -1.19 -5.12 7.55
CA ASP A 189 -0.79 -4.47 8.81
C ASP A 189 0.69 -4.72 9.11
N ARG A 190 1.15 -5.98 9.01
CA ARG A 190 2.55 -6.35 9.20
C ARG A 190 3.47 -5.66 8.19
N ARG A 191 3.06 -5.63 6.92
CA ARG A 191 3.79 -4.97 5.84
C ARG A 191 3.94 -3.47 6.11
N SER A 192 2.87 -2.81 6.49
CA SER A 192 2.86 -1.39 6.84
C SER A 192 3.81 -1.09 7.99
N TYR A 193 3.79 -1.94 9.02
CA TYR A 193 4.67 -1.83 10.17
C TYR A 193 6.16 -1.94 9.78
N LEU A 194 6.52 -3.01 9.05
CA LEU A 194 7.90 -3.23 8.56
C LEU A 194 8.38 -2.08 7.66
N ARG A 195 7.51 -1.55 6.81
CA ARG A 195 7.83 -0.39 5.96
C ARG A 195 8.16 0.85 6.80
N ASN A 196 7.44 1.08 7.89
CA ASN A 196 7.70 2.19 8.79
C ASN A 196 9.07 2.03 9.47
N LEU A 197 9.41 0.82 9.98
CA LEU A 197 10.72 0.54 10.56
C LEU A 197 11.85 0.77 9.53
N LEU A 198 11.70 0.24 8.32
CA LEU A 198 12.69 0.43 7.25
C LEU A 198 12.90 1.90 6.90
N ARG A 199 11.83 2.71 6.92
CA ARG A 199 11.92 4.16 6.69
C ARG A 199 12.67 4.86 7.82
N GLU A 200 12.41 4.51 9.07
CA GLU A 200 13.09 5.10 10.24
C GLU A 200 14.59 4.77 10.24
N VAL A 201 14.95 3.51 10.02
CA VAL A 201 16.36 3.10 9.90
C VAL A 201 17.03 3.80 8.72
N GLY A 202 16.36 3.82 7.55
CA GLY A 202 16.89 4.47 6.36
C GLY A 202 17.14 5.96 6.54
N ALA A 203 16.28 6.66 7.28
CA ALA A 203 16.45 8.09 7.58
C ALA A 203 17.70 8.36 8.43
N VAL A 204 18.03 7.47 9.36
CA VAL A 204 19.20 7.61 10.24
C VAL A 204 20.49 7.20 9.52
N LEU A 205 20.44 6.19 8.65
CA LEU A 205 21.59 5.73 7.87
C LEU A 205 21.89 6.58 6.62
N SER A 206 21.01 7.54 6.27
CA SER A 206 21.19 8.35 5.05
C SER A 206 22.46 9.19 5.10
N PRO A 207 23.12 9.43 3.93
CA PRO A 207 24.30 10.31 3.86
C PRO A 207 24.04 11.74 4.35
N GLU A 208 22.81 12.22 4.22
CA GLU A 208 22.38 13.55 4.71
C GLU A 208 22.39 13.62 6.25
N ALA A 209 21.96 12.56 6.93
CA ALA A 209 22.04 12.45 8.37
C ALA A 209 23.50 12.47 8.87
N ALA A 210 24.40 11.79 8.15
CA ALA A 210 25.85 11.79 8.42
C ALA A 210 26.52 13.14 8.07
N GLY A 211 25.96 13.90 7.11
CA GLY A 211 26.45 15.21 6.69
C GLY A 211 26.13 16.34 7.68
N LEU A 212 24.99 16.27 8.34
CA LEU A 212 24.59 17.24 9.38
C LEU A 212 25.53 17.22 10.59
N ALA A 213 26.17 16.10 10.88
CA ALA A 213 27.17 15.96 11.93
C ALA A 213 28.46 16.75 11.63
N LYS A 214 28.80 16.97 10.35
CA LYS A 214 30.06 17.62 9.93
C LYS A 214 29.95 19.14 9.75
N VAL A 215 28.75 19.73 9.78
CA VAL A 215 28.53 21.17 9.53
C VAL A 215 28.50 21.97 10.83
N ASN A 216 28.44 21.35 12.00
CA ASN A 216 28.38 21.98 13.30
C ASN A 216 29.76 22.00 14.04
N LEU A 217 30.87 21.85 13.35
CA LEU A 217 32.25 22.08 13.78
C LEU A 217 32.79 23.30 13.06
#